data_d7a4401aeb6db5804a721e39ce9acff2
#
_entry.id   d7a4401aeb6db5804a721e39ce9acff2
#
_cell.length_a   1.000
_cell.length_b   1.000
_cell.length_c   1.000
_cell.angle_alpha   90.00
_cell.angle_beta   90.00
_cell.angle_gamma   90.00
#
_symmetry.space_group_name_H-M   'P 1'
#
loop_
_entity.id
_entity.type
_entity.pdbx_description
1 polymer ?
#
loop_
_entity_poly.entity_id
_entity_poly.type
_entity_poly.pdbx_seq_one_letter_code
_entity_poly.pdbx_strand_id
1 'polypeptide(L)'
;AFVWAVTDFTIFESLLLGSIVSSTDAAAVFSILRSKSLALKHNLRPTLELESGSNDPMAYVLTIAFLSLVVNQDKEVYDLIPLFLKQMSIGAVAGLLFGKLSKIIINKISLDFEGLYPILVIALMFLTFSATDAIGGNGFLAIYFCAVYLGNQDLIHKKAILKMFDGLAWLMQIVLFLTLGLLVYPSHVYDVFG
;
A
#
# COMPACT_ATOMS: atom_id res chain seq x y z
N ALA A 1 6.84 -12.68 -18.35
CA ALA A 1 7.47 -13.65 -19.27
C ALA A 1 6.60 -14.91 -19.45
N PHE A 2 6.22 -15.61 -18.36
CA PHE A 2 5.44 -16.87 -18.45
C PHE A 2 4.09 -16.66 -19.16
N VAL A 3 3.31 -15.67 -18.72
CA VAL A 3 1.98 -15.35 -19.31
C VAL A 3 2.10 -15.09 -20.81
N TRP A 4 3.04 -14.26 -21.24
CA TRP A 4 3.29 -13.99 -22.65
C TRP A 4 3.64 -15.23 -23.48
N ALA A 5 4.31 -16.22 -22.85
CA ALA A 5 4.71 -17.44 -23.54
C ALA A 5 3.59 -18.49 -23.65
N VAL A 6 2.55 -18.40 -22.82
CA VAL A 6 1.48 -19.42 -22.69
C VAL A 6 0.11 -18.89 -23.14
N THR A 7 -0.04 -17.57 -23.27
CA THR A 7 -1.28 -16.91 -23.68
C THR A 7 -1.06 -16.00 -24.86
N ASP A 8 -2.13 -15.58 -25.53
CA ASP A 8 -2.12 -14.61 -26.63
C ASP A 8 -1.96 -13.15 -26.17
N PHE A 9 -1.60 -12.93 -24.89
CA PHE A 9 -1.39 -11.58 -24.35
C PHE A 9 -0.15 -10.93 -24.94
N THR A 10 -0.28 -9.64 -25.19
CA THR A 10 0.88 -8.80 -25.56
C THR A 10 1.88 -8.74 -24.39
N ILE A 11 3.10 -8.30 -24.68
CA ILE A 11 4.13 -8.10 -23.65
C ILE A 11 3.63 -7.13 -22.55
N PHE A 12 2.96 -6.03 -22.92
CA PHE A 12 2.50 -5.03 -21.97
C PHE A 12 1.32 -5.52 -21.12
N GLU A 13 0.39 -6.29 -21.68
CA GLU A 13 -0.68 -6.94 -20.90
C GLU A 13 -0.11 -7.97 -19.93
N SER A 14 0.89 -8.73 -20.35
CA SER A 14 1.57 -9.69 -19.48
C SER A 14 2.35 -9.02 -18.34
N LEU A 15 2.96 -7.86 -18.60
CA LEU A 15 3.64 -7.05 -17.60
C LEU A 15 2.63 -6.38 -16.66
N LEU A 16 1.49 -5.93 -17.17
CA LEU A 16 0.39 -5.41 -16.36
C LEU A 16 -0.12 -6.45 -15.37
N LEU A 17 -0.40 -7.66 -15.84
CA LEU A 17 -0.82 -8.75 -14.96
C LEU A 17 0.27 -9.08 -13.92
N GLY A 18 1.53 -9.12 -14.34
CA GLY A 18 2.66 -9.32 -13.43
C GLY A 18 2.78 -8.24 -12.35
N SER A 19 2.49 -6.98 -12.70
CA SER A 19 2.49 -5.86 -11.75
C SER A 19 1.38 -5.98 -10.71
N ILE A 20 0.16 -6.36 -11.15
CA ILE A 20 -0.99 -6.53 -10.25
C ILE A 20 -0.72 -7.62 -9.21
N VAL A 21 -0.14 -8.76 -9.61
CA VAL A 21 0.15 -9.87 -8.70
C VAL A 21 1.49 -9.76 -7.97
N SER A 22 2.24 -8.69 -8.18
CA SER A 22 3.55 -8.51 -7.53
C SER A 22 3.44 -7.97 -6.09
N SER A 23 2.31 -7.36 -5.74
CA SER A 23 2.04 -6.93 -4.37
C SER A 23 1.80 -8.13 -3.45
N THR A 24 2.49 -8.18 -2.32
CA THR A 24 2.35 -9.23 -1.31
C THR A 24 1.71 -8.67 -0.05
N ASP A 25 0.78 -9.41 0.56
CA ASP A 25 0.11 -9.02 1.80
C ASP A 25 0.75 -9.68 3.02
N ALA A 26 1.65 -8.97 3.68
CA ALA A 26 2.24 -9.41 4.93
C ALA A 26 1.23 -9.47 6.09
N ALA A 27 0.16 -8.68 6.06
CA ALA A 27 -0.84 -8.65 7.13
C ALA A 27 -1.57 -9.99 7.23
N ALA A 28 -1.93 -10.61 6.10
CA ALA A 28 -2.54 -11.93 6.07
C ALA A 28 -1.62 -13.00 6.68
N VAL A 29 -0.34 -12.98 6.33
CA VAL A 29 0.68 -13.90 6.88
C VAL A 29 0.79 -13.72 8.39
N PHE A 30 0.92 -12.49 8.88
CA PHE A 30 1.05 -12.22 10.33
C PHE A 30 -0.21 -12.54 11.11
N SER A 31 -1.39 -12.40 10.52
CA SER A 31 -2.64 -12.80 11.16
C SER A 31 -2.66 -14.31 11.44
N ILE A 32 -2.25 -15.11 10.47
CA ILE A 32 -2.15 -16.57 10.61
C ILE A 32 -1.09 -16.96 11.65
N LEU A 33 0.07 -16.32 11.61
CA LEU A 33 1.14 -16.60 12.57
C LEU A 33 0.72 -16.27 14.01
N ARG A 34 0.03 -15.14 14.22
CA ARG A 34 -0.52 -14.78 15.54
C ARG A 34 -1.59 -15.77 16.01
N SER A 35 -2.52 -16.17 15.13
CA SER A 35 -3.59 -17.12 15.48
C SER A 35 -3.05 -18.49 15.88
N LYS A 36 -1.91 -18.90 15.34
CA LYS A 36 -1.23 -20.16 15.64
C LYS A 36 -0.15 -20.03 16.72
N SER A 37 0.03 -18.84 17.30
CA SER A 37 1.09 -18.55 18.27
C SER A 37 2.50 -18.93 17.77
N LEU A 38 2.72 -18.83 16.46
CA LEU A 38 3.99 -19.14 15.83
C LEU A 38 4.88 -17.90 15.80
N ALA A 39 6.10 -18.02 16.29
CA ALA A 39 7.12 -17.00 16.19
C ALA A 39 8.06 -17.27 15.02
N LEU A 40 8.33 -16.23 14.23
CA LEU A 40 9.36 -16.29 13.20
C LEU A 40 10.75 -16.17 13.83
N LYS A 41 11.69 -17.01 13.39
CA LYS A 41 13.09 -16.96 13.84
C LYS A 41 13.79 -15.76 13.21
N HIS A 42 14.80 -15.24 13.92
CA HIS A 42 15.62 -14.13 13.48
C HIS A 42 14.80 -12.85 13.14
N ASN A 43 15.27 -12.05 12.19
CA ASN A 43 14.65 -10.80 11.77
C ASN A 43 13.65 -10.99 10.59
N LEU A 44 13.06 -12.18 10.43
CA LEU A 44 12.16 -12.45 9.30
C LEU A 44 10.90 -11.58 9.33
N ARG A 45 10.39 -11.29 10.54
CA ARG A 45 9.20 -10.44 10.65
C ARG A 45 9.42 -9.01 10.13
N PRO A 46 10.46 -8.26 10.60
CA PRO A 46 10.75 -6.94 10.05
C PRO A 46 11.07 -6.97 8.55
N THR A 47 11.71 -8.04 8.07
CA THR A 47 12.03 -8.19 6.63
C THR A 47 10.76 -8.33 5.79
N LEU A 48 9.79 -9.14 6.22
CA LEU A 48 8.50 -9.28 5.53
C LEU A 48 7.67 -8.00 5.59
N GLU A 49 7.68 -7.30 6.72
CA GLU A 49 7.00 -6.00 6.85
C GLU A 49 7.61 -4.95 5.92
N LEU A 50 8.94 -4.92 5.80
CA LEU A 50 9.64 -4.01 4.88
C LEU A 50 9.41 -4.39 3.41
N GLU A 51 9.43 -5.67 3.10
CA GLU A 51 9.20 -6.19 1.75
C GLU A 51 7.79 -5.81 1.28
N SER A 52 6.75 -6.11 2.05
CA SER A 52 5.38 -5.75 1.71
C SER A 52 5.17 -4.23 1.61
N GLY A 53 5.69 -3.46 2.57
CA GLY A 53 5.57 -2.00 2.56
C GLY A 53 6.34 -1.32 1.41
N SER A 54 7.34 -1.98 0.80
CA SER A 54 8.07 -1.46 -0.34
C SER A 54 7.50 -1.92 -1.68
N ASN A 55 6.97 -3.14 -1.76
CA ASN A 55 6.44 -3.65 -3.03
C ASN A 55 5.06 -3.06 -3.37
N ASP A 56 4.21 -2.72 -2.40
CA ASP A 56 2.90 -2.13 -2.66
C ASP A 56 2.96 -0.81 -3.46
N PRO A 57 3.76 0.20 -3.07
CA PRO A 57 3.92 1.41 -3.86
C PRO A 57 4.51 1.13 -5.26
N MET A 58 5.42 0.14 -5.37
CA MET A 58 6.02 -0.26 -6.63
C MET A 58 5.00 -0.92 -7.56
N ALA A 59 4.24 -1.88 -7.04
CA ALA A 59 3.18 -2.57 -7.77
C ALA A 59 2.12 -1.58 -8.28
N TYR A 60 1.72 -0.61 -7.45
CA TYR A 60 0.79 0.45 -7.86
C TYR A 60 1.33 1.26 -9.04
N VAL A 61 2.56 1.79 -8.94
CA VAL A 61 3.15 2.61 -10.02
C VAL A 61 3.32 1.79 -11.31
N LEU A 62 3.80 0.55 -11.21
CA LEU A 62 3.97 -0.31 -12.37
C LEU A 62 2.62 -0.66 -13.01
N THR A 63 1.59 -0.92 -12.20
CA THR A 63 0.24 -1.20 -12.71
C THR A 63 -0.31 -0.01 -13.50
N ILE A 64 -0.25 1.20 -12.95
CA ILE A 64 -0.70 2.41 -13.66
C ILE A 64 0.15 2.69 -14.91
N ALA A 65 1.46 2.47 -14.83
CA ALA A 65 2.37 2.65 -15.94
C ALA A 65 2.04 1.69 -17.10
N PHE A 66 1.97 0.38 -16.83
CA PHE A 66 1.67 -0.60 -17.89
C PHE A 66 0.22 -0.49 -18.38
N LEU A 67 -0.74 -0.16 -17.51
CA LEU A 67 -2.10 0.14 -17.92
C LEU A 67 -2.11 1.32 -18.92
N SER A 68 -1.33 2.36 -18.65
CA SER A 68 -1.24 3.51 -19.56
C SER A 68 -0.65 3.16 -20.93
N LEU A 69 0.26 2.16 -21.01
CA LEU A 69 0.80 1.67 -22.29
C LEU A 69 -0.18 0.76 -23.02
N VAL A 70 -0.97 -0.02 -22.29
CA VAL A 70 -2.01 -0.89 -22.90
C VAL A 70 -3.15 -0.05 -23.49
N VAL A 71 -3.57 1.00 -22.79
CA VAL A 71 -4.68 1.87 -23.21
C VAL A 71 -4.26 2.88 -24.27
N ASN A 72 -3.04 3.43 -24.17
CA ASN A 72 -2.53 4.46 -25.08
C ASN A 72 -1.34 3.93 -25.86
N GLN A 73 -1.58 3.49 -27.10
CA GLN A 73 -0.57 2.91 -27.98
C GLN A 73 0.52 3.91 -28.44
N ASP A 74 0.29 5.21 -28.28
CA ASP A 74 1.23 6.27 -28.65
C ASP A 74 2.31 6.55 -27.60
N LYS A 75 2.21 5.92 -26.41
CA LYS A 75 3.20 6.09 -25.33
C LYS A 75 4.35 5.10 -25.47
N GLU A 76 5.56 5.60 -25.27
CA GLU A 76 6.77 4.78 -25.28
C GLU A 76 7.15 4.35 -23.85
N VAL A 77 7.86 3.21 -23.77
CA VAL A 77 8.36 2.68 -22.48
C VAL A 77 9.31 3.67 -21.79
N TYR A 78 10.03 4.47 -22.58
CA TYR A 78 10.95 5.49 -22.03
C TYR A 78 10.25 6.58 -21.24
N ASP A 79 8.97 6.85 -21.49
CA ASP A 79 8.16 7.83 -20.72
C ASP A 79 7.87 7.35 -19.29
N LEU A 80 7.97 6.05 -19.04
CA LEU A 80 7.71 5.48 -17.71
C LEU A 80 8.85 5.75 -16.72
N ILE A 81 10.09 5.85 -17.18
CA ILE A 81 11.25 6.06 -16.30
C ILE A 81 11.16 7.41 -15.55
N PRO A 82 10.99 8.55 -16.24
CA PRO A 82 10.85 9.83 -15.56
C PRO A 82 9.58 9.89 -14.68
N LEU A 83 8.49 9.27 -15.13
CA LEU A 83 7.27 9.17 -14.33
C LEU A 83 7.53 8.44 -13.00
N PHE A 84 8.18 7.28 -13.08
CA PHE A 84 8.54 6.47 -11.92
C PHE A 84 9.44 7.24 -10.95
N LEU A 85 10.54 7.81 -11.46
CA LEU A 85 11.47 8.58 -10.63
C LEU A 85 10.80 9.79 -9.96
N LYS A 86 9.94 10.49 -10.70
CA LYS A 86 9.17 11.62 -10.17
C LYS A 86 8.24 11.16 -9.05
N GLN A 87 7.43 10.14 -9.28
CA GLN A 87 6.45 9.65 -8.29
C GLN A 87 7.14 9.13 -7.02
N MET A 88 8.22 8.39 -7.16
CA MET A 88 8.97 7.85 -6.02
C MET A 88 9.67 8.95 -5.22
N SER A 89 10.34 9.90 -5.89
CA SER A 89 11.06 10.99 -5.22
C SER A 89 10.10 11.93 -4.48
N ILE A 90 9.01 12.34 -5.13
CA ILE A 90 8.01 13.21 -4.50
C ILE A 90 7.34 12.48 -3.33
N GLY A 91 6.96 11.20 -3.53
CA GLY A 91 6.33 10.39 -2.49
C GLY A 91 7.21 10.25 -1.24
N ALA A 92 8.49 9.93 -1.41
CA ALA A 92 9.43 9.79 -0.30
C ALA A 92 9.63 11.10 0.47
N VAL A 93 9.88 12.20 -0.24
CA VAL A 93 10.09 13.53 0.37
C VAL A 93 8.81 14.00 1.08
N ALA A 94 7.67 13.92 0.41
CA ALA A 94 6.39 14.30 0.99
C ALA A 94 6.06 13.47 2.24
N GLY A 95 6.28 12.15 2.19
CA GLY A 95 6.04 11.27 3.33
C GLY A 95 6.86 11.67 4.56
N LEU A 96 8.13 11.99 4.40
CA LEU A 96 8.97 12.46 5.51
C LEU A 96 8.55 13.85 6.03
N LEU A 97 8.16 14.76 5.14
CA LEU A 97 7.67 16.09 5.53
C LEU A 97 6.36 16.00 6.28
N PHE A 98 5.38 15.28 5.74
CA PHE A 98 4.10 15.05 6.41
C PHE A 98 4.26 14.25 7.70
N GLY A 99 5.21 13.32 7.78
CA GLY A 99 5.55 12.61 9.02
C GLY A 99 6.01 13.56 10.12
N LYS A 100 6.93 14.49 9.81
CA LYS A 100 7.37 15.53 10.75
C LYS A 100 6.21 16.44 11.16
N LEU A 101 5.40 16.88 10.20
CA LEU A 101 4.25 17.75 10.46
C LEU A 101 3.22 17.04 11.34
N SER A 102 2.88 15.79 11.03
CA SER A 102 1.95 14.98 11.80
C SER A 102 2.42 14.75 13.23
N LYS A 103 3.73 14.48 13.46
CA LYS A 103 4.30 14.39 14.80
C LYS A 103 4.05 15.68 15.61
N ILE A 104 4.30 16.84 14.99
CA ILE A 104 4.11 18.14 15.64
C ILE A 104 2.63 18.36 15.98
N ILE A 105 1.73 18.05 15.04
CA ILE A 105 0.28 18.21 15.23
C ILE A 105 -0.19 17.29 16.36
N ILE A 106 0.12 16.00 16.32
CA ILE A 106 -0.32 15.01 17.31
C ILE A 106 0.16 15.39 18.70
N ASN A 107 1.41 15.86 18.84
CA ASN A 107 2.00 16.16 20.14
C ASN A 107 1.66 17.58 20.68
N LYS A 108 1.20 18.49 19.81
CA LYS A 108 0.79 19.84 20.23
C LYS A 108 -0.70 19.99 20.44
N ILE A 109 -1.50 19.20 19.74
CA ILE A 109 -2.96 19.29 19.86
C ILE A 109 -3.39 18.66 21.18
N SER A 110 -4.21 19.37 21.92
CA SER A 110 -4.77 18.90 23.20
C SER A 110 -6.22 18.51 22.96
N LEU A 111 -6.45 17.21 22.69
CA LEU A 111 -7.80 16.69 22.49
C LEU A 111 -8.36 16.18 23.83
N ASP A 112 -9.63 16.46 24.08
CA ASP A 112 -10.30 16.14 25.33
C ASP A 112 -10.42 14.62 25.58
N PHE A 113 -10.46 13.83 24.51
CA PHE A 113 -10.60 12.37 24.59
C PHE A 113 -9.48 11.64 23.87
N GLU A 114 -8.92 10.64 24.53
CA GLU A 114 -7.87 9.78 23.98
C GLU A 114 -8.25 9.11 22.65
N GLY A 115 -9.53 8.71 22.50
CA GLY A 115 -10.06 8.08 21.30
C GLY A 115 -10.08 8.97 20.05
N LEU A 116 -9.89 10.29 20.18
CA LEU A 116 -9.83 11.22 19.05
C LEU A 116 -8.45 11.21 18.36
N TYR A 117 -7.39 10.82 19.07
CA TYR A 117 -6.04 10.77 18.48
C TYR A 117 -5.90 9.79 17.30
N PRO A 118 -6.43 8.55 17.38
CA PRO A 118 -6.46 7.67 16.22
C PRO A 118 -7.23 8.25 15.01
N ILE A 119 -8.34 8.95 15.26
CA ILE A 119 -9.13 9.60 14.20
C ILE A 119 -8.32 10.74 13.55
N LEU A 120 -7.62 11.53 14.36
CA LEU A 120 -6.70 12.56 13.87
C LEU A 120 -5.61 11.94 12.97
N VAL A 121 -5.03 10.80 13.37
CA VAL A 121 -4.01 10.11 12.56
C VAL A 121 -4.59 9.63 11.24
N ILE A 122 -5.83 9.11 11.20
CA ILE A 122 -6.51 8.74 9.96
C ILE A 122 -6.71 9.97 9.07
N ALA A 123 -7.13 11.10 9.61
CA ALA A 123 -7.29 12.34 8.85
C ALA A 123 -5.95 12.83 8.27
N LEU A 124 -4.86 12.76 9.04
CA LEU A 124 -3.50 13.09 8.58
C LEU A 124 -2.99 12.11 7.51
N MET A 125 -3.36 10.83 7.60
CA MET A 125 -3.06 9.83 6.57
C MET A 125 -3.73 10.19 5.24
N PHE A 126 -5.03 10.49 5.24
CA PHE A 126 -5.74 10.89 4.03
C PHE A 126 -5.21 12.21 3.47
N LEU A 127 -4.87 13.16 4.33
CA LEU A 127 -4.24 14.42 3.92
C LEU A 127 -2.88 14.16 3.25
N THR A 128 -2.04 13.31 3.84
CA THR A 128 -0.73 12.94 3.28
C THR A 128 -0.89 12.31 1.90
N PHE A 129 -1.82 11.36 1.76
CA PHE A 129 -2.11 10.71 0.49
C PHE A 129 -2.55 11.72 -0.56
N SER A 130 -3.64 12.44 -0.29
CA SER A 130 -4.27 13.34 -1.26
C SER A 130 -3.37 14.50 -1.66
N ALA A 131 -2.63 15.09 -0.71
CA ALA A 131 -1.70 16.17 -1.01
C ALA A 131 -0.52 15.68 -1.86
N THR A 132 -0.01 14.48 -1.60
CA THR A 132 1.09 13.91 -2.37
C THR A 132 0.64 13.55 -3.79
N ASP A 133 -0.52 12.95 -3.92
CA ASP A 133 -1.12 12.58 -5.20
C ASP A 133 -1.38 13.83 -6.07
N ALA A 134 -1.93 14.90 -5.48
CA ALA A 134 -2.21 16.16 -6.15
C ALA A 134 -0.98 16.83 -6.76
N ILE A 135 0.21 16.64 -6.20
CA ILE A 135 1.48 17.14 -6.76
C ILE A 135 2.18 16.14 -7.68
N GLY A 136 1.51 15.02 -7.97
CA GLY A 136 2.00 13.98 -8.88
C GLY A 136 3.05 13.06 -8.26
N GLY A 137 3.03 12.90 -6.95
CA GLY A 137 3.83 11.91 -6.20
C GLY A 137 3.04 10.63 -5.93
N ASN A 138 3.73 9.59 -5.45
CA ASN A 138 3.07 8.37 -4.99
C ASN A 138 2.55 8.53 -3.56
N GLY A 139 1.22 8.64 -3.40
CA GLY A 139 0.56 8.80 -2.09
C GLY A 139 0.74 7.59 -1.17
N PHE A 140 0.77 6.36 -1.71
CA PHE A 140 1.02 5.15 -0.92
C PHE A 140 2.41 5.15 -0.31
N LEU A 141 3.42 5.49 -1.12
CA LEU A 141 4.80 5.61 -0.64
C LEU A 141 4.92 6.70 0.42
N ALA A 142 4.22 7.83 0.23
CA ALA A 142 4.24 8.92 1.21
C ALA A 142 3.63 8.50 2.54
N ILE A 143 2.49 7.78 2.54
CA ILE A 143 1.90 7.23 3.77
C ILE A 143 2.87 6.26 4.44
N TYR A 144 3.50 5.37 3.68
CA TYR A 144 4.46 4.40 4.22
C TYR A 144 5.63 5.10 4.93
N PHE A 145 6.30 6.07 4.28
CA PHE A 145 7.38 6.83 4.91
C PHE A 145 6.90 7.65 6.12
N CYS A 146 5.70 8.24 6.04
CA CYS A 146 5.09 8.96 7.15
C CYS A 146 4.84 8.03 8.33
N ALA A 147 4.27 6.85 8.10
CA ALA A 147 3.97 5.86 9.13
C ALA A 147 5.24 5.30 9.78
N VAL A 148 6.25 4.95 8.99
CA VAL A 148 7.56 4.49 9.49
C VAL A 148 8.22 5.57 10.34
N TYR A 149 8.17 6.83 9.91
CA TYR A 149 8.69 7.94 10.69
C TYR A 149 7.95 8.10 12.02
N LEU A 150 6.60 8.15 12.01
CA LEU A 150 5.77 8.28 13.21
C LEU A 150 5.91 7.09 14.15
N GLY A 151 6.01 5.89 13.63
CA GLY A 151 6.20 4.66 14.39
C GLY A 151 7.48 4.67 15.24
N ASN A 152 8.52 5.37 14.77
CA ASN A 152 9.80 5.53 15.47
C ASN A 152 9.86 6.79 16.36
N GLN A 153 8.75 7.55 16.49
CA GLN A 153 8.70 8.73 17.34
C GLN A 153 7.91 8.48 18.62
N ASP A 154 8.18 9.31 19.63
CA ASP A 154 7.34 9.38 20.81
C ASP A 154 6.11 10.24 20.52
N LEU A 155 4.94 9.60 20.57
CA LEU A 155 3.64 10.23 20.32
C LEU A 155 2.78 10.14 21.58
N ILE A 156 2.01 11.19 21.83
CA ILE A 156 0.98 11.20 22.86
C ILE A 156 -0.07 10.13 22.47
N HIS A 157 -0.47 9.31 23.44
CA HIS A 157 -1.45 8.20 23.26
C HIS A 157 -1.09 7.18 22.16
N LYS A 158 0.20 6.97 21.90
CA LYS A 158 0.71 6.02 20.89
C LYS A 158 0.09 4.63 21.00
N LYS A 159 -0.13 4.13 22.23
CA LYS A 159 -0.73 2.80 22.46
C LYS A 159 -2.18 2.73 21.97
N ALA A 160 -2.97 3.77 22.18
CA ALA A 160 -4.36 3.85 21.71
C ALA A 160 -4.39 3.91 20.18
N ILE A 161 -3.52 4.71 19.57
CA ILE A 161 -3.36 4.80 18.10
C ILE A 161 -3.06 3.41 17.52
N LEU A 162 -2.02 2.73 18.00
CA LEU A 162 -1.64 1.42 17.50
C LEU A 162 -2.73 0.37 17.67
N LYS A 163 -3.41 0.34 18.83
CA LYS A 163 -4.51 -0.60 19.09
C LYS A 163 -5.69 -0.42 18.13
N MET A 164 -6.03 0.83 17.81
CA MET A 164 -7.09 1.12 16.84
C MET A 164 -6.70 0.69 15.44
N PHE A 165 -5.46 0.98 15.00
CA PHE A 165 -4.97 0.57 13.69
C PHE A 165 -4.88 -0.95 13.55
N ASP A 166 -4.50 -1.69 14.60
CA ASP A 166 -4.56 -3.15 14.62
C ASP A 166 -6.00 -3.65 14.37
N GLY A 167 -7.00 -3.08 15.06
CA GLY A 167 -8.40 -3.42 14.83
C GLY A 167 -8.92 -3.05 13.45
N LEU A 168 -8.53 -1.88 12.96
CA LEU A 168 -8.91 -1.40 11.62
C LEU A 168 -8.30 -2.28 10.52
N ALA A 169 -7.04 -2.71 10.68
CA ALA A 169 -6.39 -3.60 9.75
C ALA A 169 -7.14 -4.94 9.63
N TRP A 170 -7.55 -5.53 10.76
CA TRP A 170 -8.39 -6.73 10.76
C TRP A 170 -9.72 -6.52 10.05
N LEU A 171 -10.40 -5.41 10.33
CA LEU A 171 -11.67 -5.08 9.68
C LEU A 171 -11.50 -4.94 8.17
N MET A 172 -10.48 -4.18 7.73
CA MET A 172 -10.21 -3.97 6.30
C MET A 172 -9.85 -5.26 5.59
N GLN A 173 -9.09 -6.15 6.23
CA GLN A 173 -8.79 -7.47 5.68
C GLN A 173 -10.05 -8.31 5.45
N ILE A 174 -10.98 -8.33 6.42
CA ILE A 174 -12.27 -9.03 6.27
C ILE A 174 -13.07 -8.43 5.11
N VAL A 175 -13.17 -7.10 5.05
CA VAL A 175 -13.90 -6.38 3.99
C VAL A 175 -13.27 -6.68 2.62
N LEU A 176 -11.93 -6.67 2.51
CA LEU A 176 -11.22 -6.97 1.28
C LEU A 176 -11.56 -8.37 0.76
N PHE A 177 -11.38 -9.41 1.59
CA PHE A 177 -11.63 -10.79 1.16
C PHE A 177 -13.12 -11.05 0.87
N LEU A 178 -14.03 -10.42 1.63
CA LEU A 178 -15.45 -10.50 1.35
C LEU A 178 -15.78 -9.87 -0.01
N THR A 179 -15.25 -8.68 -0.27
CA THR A 179 -15.47 -7.97 -1.54
C THR A 179 -14.89 -8.76 -2.72
N LEU A 180 -13.67 -9.27 -2.59
CA LEU A 180 -13.07 -10.12 -3.63
C LEU A 180 -13.91 -11.38 -3.87
N GLY A 181 -14.41 -12.04 -2.82
CA GLY A 181 -15.27 -13.21 -2.96
C GLY A 181 -16.61 -12.91 -3.65
N LEU A 182 -17.17 -11.72 -3.39
CA LEU A 182 -18.41 -11.28 -4.06
C LEU A 182 -18.20 -10.86 -5.53
N LEU A 183 -17.00 -10.42 -5.90
CA LEU A 183 -16.66 -10.04 -7.28
C LEU A 183 -16.37 -11.24 -8.18
N VAL A 184 -16.10 -12.41 -7.61
CA VAL A 184 -15.87 -13.63 -8.40
C VAL A 184 -17.19 -14.24 -8.80
N TYR A 185 -17.46 -14.27 -10.10
CA TYR A 185 -18.60 -14.98 -10.69
C TYR A 185 -18.15 -16.38 -11.12
N PRO A 186 -18.63 -17.46 -10.46
CA PRO A 186 -18.21 -18.83 -10.79
C PRO A 186 -18.49 -19.20 -12.26
N SER A 187 -19.55 -18.65 -12.87
CA SER A 187 -19.87 -18.85 -14.29
C SER A 187 -18.74 -18.42 -15.22
N HIS A 188 -18.11 -17.26 -14.96
CA HIS A 188 -17.01 -16.78 -15.79
C HIS A 188 -15.74 -17.63 -15.65
N VAL A 189 -15.58 -18.30 -14.51
CA VAL A 189 -14.44 -19.21 -14.28
C VAL A 189 -14.62 -20.49 -15.10
N TYR A 190 -15.84 -21.01 -15.17
CA TYR A 190 -16.14 -22.22 -15.97
C TYR A 190 -15.95 -21.99 -17.47
N ASP A 191 -16.30 -20.80 -17.98
CA ASP A 191 -16.15 -20.47 -19.41
C ASP A 191 -14.69 -20.43 -19.88
N VAL A 192 -13.73 -20.25 -18.96
CA VAL A 192 -12.29 -20.24 -19.25
C VAL A 192 -11.67 -21.65 -19.25
N PHE A 193 -12.30 -22.62 -18.56
CA PHE A 193 -11.81 -24.00 -18.49
C PHE A 193 -12.45 -24.95 -19.51
N GLY A 194 -13.40 -24.48 -20.30
CA GLY A 194 -14.06 -25.22 -21.42
C GLY A 194 -13.52 -24.82 -22.74
#